data_8a0d092f312dabdd206e782d7078f4b4
#
_entry.id   8a0d092f312dabdd206e782d7078f4b4
#
_cell.length_a   1.000
_cell.length_b   1.000
_cell.length_c   1.000
_cell.angle_alpha   90.00
_cell.angle_beta   90.00
_cell.angle_gamma   90.00
#
_symmetry.space_group_name_H-M   'P 1'
#
loop_
_entity.id
_entity.type
_entity.pdbx_description
1 polymer ?
#
loop_
_entity_poly.entity_id
_entity_poly.type
_entity_poly.pdbx_seq_one_letter_code
_entity_poly.pdbx_strand_id
1 'polypeptide(L)'
;MELHGDGGSLDVLADRYAALLGRALQIEWPRQTFLADVDGGFYCSCYLRAWALETHLRAYLRERFGPAWFEAAEAGQVLRSLWREGQRLTPEELLDELSGGHLEFGVLLADLDLE
;
A
#
# COMPACT_ATOMS: atom_id res chain seq x y z
N MET A 1 -13.20 -5.49 -0.34
CA MET A 1 -14.06 -4.90 -1.40
C MET A 1 -15.29 -5.75 -1.72
N GLU A 2 -15.24 -7.06 -1.56
CA GLU A 2 -16.38 -7.95 -1.92
C GLU A 2 -17.60 -7.84 -0.97
N LEU A 3 -17.39 -7.48 0.31
CA LEU A 3 -18.48 -7.23 1.27
C LEU A 3 -19.38 -6.05 0.90
N HIS A 4 -18.89 -5.13 0.07
CA HIS A 4 -19.60 -3.93 -0.37
C HIS A 4 -20.07 -4.01 -1.82
N GLY A 5 -19.85 -5.15 -2.47
CA GLY A 5 -20.34 -5.44 -3.81
C GLY A 5 -21.72 -6.12 -3.80
N ASP A 6 -22.29 -6.36 -4.95
CA ASP A 6 -23.61 -6.99 -5.13
C ASP A 6 -23.63 -8.46 -4.64
N GLY A 7 -23.88 -8.63 -3.36
CA GLY A 7 -24.68 -9.71 -2.82
C GLY A 7 -24.20 -11.15 -2.98
N GLY A 8 -22.98 -11.47 -2.58
CA GLY A 8 -22.67 -12.86 -2.19
C GLY A 8 -23.30 -13.18 -0.82
N SER A 9 -23.75 -14.43 -0.61
CA SER A 9 -24.11 -14.90 0.73
C SER A 9 -22.93 -14.68 1.69
N LEU A 10 -23.19 -14.23 2.92
CA LEU A 10 -22.17 -14.04 3.95
C LEU A 10 -21.36 -15.32 4.19
N ASP A 11 -21.97 -16.50 4.03
CA ASP A 11 -21.28 -17.79 4.15
C ASP A 11 -20.24 -17.98 3.04
N VAL A 12 -20.56 -17.62 1.80
CA VAL A 12 -19.61 -17.69 0.67
C VAL A 12 -18.46 -16.72 0.88
N LEU A 13 -18.73 -15.52 1.40
CA LEU A 13 -17.68 -14.56 1.72
C LEU A 13 -16.76 -15.04 2.84
N ALA A 14 -17.33 -15.66 3.90
CA ALA A 14 -16.56 -16.25 4.99
C ALA A 14 -15.63 -17.37 4.51
N ASP A 15 -16.11 -18.25 3.64
CA ASP A 15 -15.32 -19.34 3.07
C ASP A 15 -14.19 -18.79 2.18
N ARG A 16 -14.49 -17.80 1.34
CA ARG A 16 -13.50 -17.17 0.47
C ARG A 16 -12.44 -16.41 1.25
N TYR A 17 -12.84 -15.69 2.30
CA TYR A 17 -11.93 -15.04 3.21
C TYR A 17 -10.93 -16.04 3.84
N ALA A 18 -11.45 -17.14 4.43
CA ALA A 18 -10.61 -18.17 5.02
C ALA A 18 -9.65 -18.81 4.00
N ALA A 19 -10.14 -19.07 2.77
CA ALA A 19 -9.31 -19.64 1.70
C ALA A 19 -8.20 -18.68 1.24
N LEU A 20 -8.48 -17.38 1.13
CA LEU A 20 -7.49 -16.38 0.72
C LEU A 20 -6.39 -16.21 1.77
N LEU A 21 -6.77 -16.01 3.05
CA LEU A 21 -5.81 -15.87 4.13
C LEU A 21 -5.06 -17.16 4.42
N GLY A 22 -5.73 -18.30 4.37
CA GLY A 22 -5.09 -19.60 4.56
C GLY A 22 -3.99 -19.84 3.51
N ARG A 23 -4.23 -19.47 2.25
CA ARG A 23 -3.20 -19.54 1.18
C ARG A 23 -2.05 -18.56 1.43
N ALA A 24 -2.38 -17.31 1.77
CA ALA A 24 -1.37 -16.26 1.95
C ALA A 24 -0.46 -16.55 3.15
N LEU A 25 -1.03 -17.03 4.26
CA LEU A 25 -0.31 -17.25 5.51
C LEU A 25 0.19 -18.69 5.67
N GLN A 26 -0.17 -19.60 4.77
CA GLN A 26 0.18 -21.04 4.81
C GLN A 26 -0.29 -21.74 6.10
N ILE A 27 -1.47 -21.33 6.61
CA ILE A 27 -2.12 -21.90 7.80
C ILE A 27 -3.61 -22.11 7.55
N GLU A 28 -4.26 -22.95 8.38
CA GLU A 28 -5.71 -23.05 8.38
C GLU A 28 -6.31 -21.81 9.06
N TRP A 29 -7.04 -20.97 8.31
CA TRP A 29 -7.63 -19.75 8.82
C TRP A 29 -9.12 -19.94 9.16
N PRO A 30 -9.57 -19.53 10.37
CA PRO A 30 -10.95 -19.73 10.78
C PRO A 30 -11.91 -18.79 10.03
N ARG A 31 -12.94 -19.37 9.39
CA ARG A 31 -13.95 -18.61 8.64
C ARG A 31 -14.79 -17.68 9.52
N GLN A 32 -14.90 -18.00 10.83
CA GLN A 32 -15.77 -17.29 11.78
C GLN A 32 -15.27 -15.86 12.07
N THR A 33 -14.00 -15.56 11.81
CA THR A 33 -13.41 -14.25 12.11
C THR A 33 -13.61 -13.23 11.00
N PHE A 34 -14.21 -13.58 9.86
CA PHE A 34 -14.25 -12.70 8.69
C PHE A 34 -14.91 -11.35 8.94
N LEU A 35 -15.94 -11.28 9.82
CA LEU A 35 -16.57 -10.00 10.18
C LEU A 35 -15.76 -9.20 11.21
N ALA A 36 -14.94 -9.87 12.02
CA ALA A 36 -14.07 -9.18 12.98
C ALA A 36 -12.94 -8.41 12.30
N ASP A 37 -12.52 -8.88 11.12
CA ASP A 37 -11.47 -8.25 10.32
C ASP A 37 -12.03 -7.27 9.28
N VAL A 38 -13.34 -7.00 9.28
CA VAL A 38 -13.92 -5.95 8.43
C VAL A 38 -13.45 -4.59 8.90
N ASP A 39 -12.70 -3.95 8.04
CA ASP A 39 -12.12 -2.65 8.29
C ASP A 39 -13.11 -1.53 7.90
N GLY A 40 -13.54 -0.76 8.90
CA GLY A 40 -14.42 0.39 8.68
C GLY A 40 -13.75 1.45 7.83
N GLY A 41 -14.39 1.85 6.72
CA GLY A 41 -13.90 2.90 5.84
C GLY A 41 -12.68 2.52 5.00
N PHE A 42 -12.39 1.24 4.81
CA PHE A 42 -11.25 0.74 4.01
C PHE A 42 -9.88 1.22 4.52
N TYR A 43 -9.74 1.35 5.84
CA TYR A 43 -8.51 1.84 6.47
C TYR A 43 -7.26 1.03 6.08
N CYS A 44 -7.39 -0.28 5.93
CA CYS A 44 -6.33 -1.17 5.46
C CYS A 44 -5.79 -0.75 4.08
N SER A 45 -6.65 -0.23 3.20
CA SER A 45 -6.23 0.25 1.88
C SER A 45 -5.30 1.48 1.96
N CYS A 46 -5.43 2.29 3.01
CA CYS A 46 -4.56 3.43 3.24
C CYS A 46 -3.11 3.00 3.52
N TYR A 47 -2.92 1.89 4.25
CA TYR A 47 -1.58 1.33 4.48
C TYR A 47 -0.95 0.81 3.19
N LEU A 48 -1.71 0.08 2.37
CA LEU A 48 -1.20 -0.41 1.08
C LEU A 48 -0.78 0.74 0.16
N ARG A 49 -1.58 1.81 0.12
CA ARG A 49 -1.24 3.02 -0.65
C ARG A 49 0.00 3.72 -0.10
N ALA A 50 0.13 3.79 1.23
CA ALA A 50 1.29 4.39 1.88
C ALA A 50 2.57 3.60 1.60
N TRP A 51 2.52 2.27 1.64
CA TRP A 51 3.66 1.42 1.29
C TRP A 51 4.04 1.52 -0.19
N ALA A 52 3.05 1.53 -1.10
CA ALA A 52 3.33 1.75 -2.51
C ALA A 52 3.97 3.13 -2.74
N LEU A 53 3.46 4.19 -2.11
CA LEU A 53 4.06 5.53 -2.18
C LEU A 53 5.50 5.54 -1.65
N GLU A 54 5.76 4.88 -0.51
CA GLU A 54 7.10 4.77 0.09
C GLU A 54 8.08 4.11 -0.88
N THR A 55 7.68 3.01 -1.51
CA THR A 55 8.51 2.29 -2.48
C THR A 55 8.85 3.17 -3.69
N HIS A 56 7.87 3.87 -4.26
CA HIS A 56 8.09 4.83 -5.34
C HIS A 56 8.99 6.00 -4.92
N LEU A 57 8.74 6.57 -3.75
CA LEU A 57 9.54 7.68 -3.21
C LEU A 57 10.99 7.26 -2.99
N ARG A 58 11.23 6.09 -2.44
CA ARG A 58 12.56 5.53 -2.23
C ARG A 58 13.28 5.27 -3.56
N ALA A 59 12.59 4.75 -4.56
CA ALA A 59 13.14 4.57 -5.90
C ALA A 59 13.54 5.92 -6.52
N TYR A 60 12.66 6.92 -6.48
CA TYR A 60 12.94 8.28 -6.93
C TYR A 60 14.16 8.90 -6.25
N LEU A 61 14.27 8.78 -4.92
CA LEU A 61 15.40 9.34 -4.17
C LEU A 61 16.71 8.62 -4.52
N ARG A 62 16.68 7.29 -4.69
CA ARG A 62 17.85 6.51 -5.13
C ARG A 62 18.30 6.86 -6.54
N GLU A 63 17.37 7.03 -7.46
CA GLU A 63 17.68 7.42 -8.84
C GLU A 63 18.32 8.82 -8.89
N ARG A 64 17.79 9.77 -8.14
CA ARG A 64 18.20 11.17 -8.19
C ARG A 64 19.48 11.47 -7.38
N PHE A 65 19.67 10.82 -6.23
CA PHE A 65 20.74 11.12 -5.28
C PHE A 65 21.68 9.93 -5.01
N GLY A 66 21.45 8.81 -5.69
CA GLY A 66 22.26 7.60 -5.53
C GLY A 66 21.84 6.70 -4.36
N PRO A 67 22.53 5.55 -4.17
CA PRO A 67 22.15 4.55 -3.16
C PRO A 67 22.25 5.07 -1.71
N ALA A 68 23.10 6.05 -1.45
CA ALA A 68 23.26 6.72 -0.15
C ALA A 68 22.45 8.03 -0.05
N TRP A 69 21.28 8.11 -0.71
CA TRP A 69 20.43 9.29 -0.77
C TRP A 69 20.11 9.91 0.60
N PHE A 70 20.05 9.09 1.66
CA PHE A 70 19.77 9.52 3.03
C PHE A 70 20.89 10.39 3.63
N GLU A 71 22.10 10.40 3.03
CA GLU A 71 23.20 11.29 3.40
C GLU A 71 23.16 12.62 2.63
N ALA A 72 22.38 12.71 1.55
CA ALA A 72 22.29 13.90 0.72
C ALA A 72 21.37 14.96 1.33
N ALA A 73 21.90 16.16 1.58
CA ALA A 73 21.13 17.28 2.12
C ALA A 73 19.94 17.67 1.23
N GLU A 74 20.11 17.56 -0.08
CA GLU A 74 19.11 17.83 -1.11
C GLU A 74 17.92 16.85 -1.03
N ALA A 75 18.19 15.56 -0.79
CA ALA A 75 17.14 14.56 -0.54
C ALA A 75 16.31 14.93 0.70
N GLY A 76 16.98 15.39 1.75
CA GLY A 76 16.31 15.91 2.94
C GLY A 76 15.45 17.16 2.67
N GLN A 77 15.82 17.99 1.69
CA GLN A 77 14.98 19.13 1.26
C GLN A 77 13.72 18.65 0.53
N VAL A 78 13.84 17.66 -0.36
CA VAL A 78 12.68 17.03 -1.02
C VAL A 78 11.72 16.47 0.00
N LEU A 79 12.19 15.67 0.95
CA LEU A 79 11.34 15.10 2.01
C LEU A 79 10.65 16.19 2.84
N ARG A 80 11.37 17.24 3.23
CA ARG A 80 10.76 18.35 3.98
C ARG A 80 9.70 19.11 3.17
N SER A 81 9.85 19.24 1.85
CA SER A 81 8.81 19.85 1.02
C SER A 81 7.56 18.98 0.96
N LEU A 82 7.70 17.67 0.81
CA LEU A 82 6.57 16.74 0.85
C LEU A 82 5.85 16.77 2.21
N TRP A 83 6.60 16.77 3.31
CA TRP A 83 6.00 16.82 4.65
C TRP A 83 5.26 18.14 4.94
N ARG A 84 5.64 19.24 4.31
CA ARG A 84 4.92 20.52 4.41
C ARG A 84 3.54 20.51 3.75
N GLU A 85 3.35 19.63 2.77
CA GLU A 85 2.02 19.42 2.17
C GLU A 85 1.03 18.79 3.17
N GLY A 86 1.54 18.06 4.16
CA GLY A 86 0.72 17.37 5.16
C GLY A 86 -0.20 16.34 4.50
N GLN A 87 -1.51 16.48 4.75
CA GLN A 87 -2.55 15.62 4.17
C GLN A 87 -3.36 16.31 3.06
N ARG A 88 -2.81 17.34 2.44
CA ARG A 88 -3.49 18.12 1.40
C ARG A 88 -3.64 17.33 0.11
N LEU A 89 -2.64 16.53 -0.22
CA LEU A 89 -2.57 15.72 -1.43
C LEU A 89 -2.76 14.24 -1.13
N THR A 90 -3.37 13.53 -2.06
CA THR A 90 -3.41 12.07 -2.04
C THR A 90 -2.02 11.49 -2.39
N PRO A 91 -1.74 10.22 -2.09
CA PRO A 91 -0.50 9.56 -2.52
C PRO A 91 -0.26 9.62 -4.03
N GLU A 92 -1.33 9.52 -4.82
CA GLU A 92 -1.28 9.61 -6.28
C GLU A 92 -0.87 11.02 -6.74
N GLU A 93 -1.48 12.06 -6.17
CA GLU A 93 -1.15 13.46 -6.48
C GLU A 93 0.27 13.81 -6.03
N LEU A 94 0.71 13.31 -4.87
CA LEU A 94 2.09 13.50 -4.40
C LEU A 94 3.10 12.87 -5.38
N LEU A 95 2.82 11.68 -5.88
CA LEU A 95 3.71 10.99 -6.80
C LEU A 95 3.73 11.66 -8.17
N ASP A 96 2.57 12.11 -8.65
CA ASP A 96 2.47 12.87 -9.91
C ASP A 96 3.27 14.18 -9.84
N GLU A 97 3.13 14.96 -8.78
CA GLU A 97 3.91 16.19 -8.57
C GLU A 97 5.41 15.93 -8.43
N LEU A 98 5.80 14.79 -7.82
CA LEU A 98 7.21 14.46 -7.56
C LEU A 98 7.94 13.99 -8.81
N SER A 99 7.32 13.12 -9.61
CA SER A 99 7.96 12.39 -10.69
C SER A 99 7.14 12.28 -11.98
N GLY A 100 5.90 12.79 -12.01
CA GLY A 100 4.95 12.57 -13.11
C GLY A 100 4.51 11.11 -13.25
N GLY A 101 4.71 10.30 -12.21
CA GLY A 101 4.39 8.89 -12.20
C GLY A 101 3.00 8.58 -11.64
N HIS A 102 2.62 7.31 -11.75
CA HIS A 102 1.37 6.79 -11.19
C HIS A 102 1.66 5.84 -10.03
N LEU A 103 0.74 5.80 -9.05
CA LEU A 103 0.85 4.88 -7.93
C LEU A 103 0.51 3.46 -8.38
N GLU A 104 1.52 2.61 -8.49
CA GLU A 104 1.38 1.22 -8.90
C GLU A 104 1.75 0.29 -7.74
N PHE A 105 0.90 -0.71 -7.47
CA PHE A 105 1.15 -1.69 -6.41
C PHE A 105 2.14 -2.79 -6.85
N GLY A 106 2.37 -2.94 -8.16
CA GLY A 106 3.35 -3.90 -8.69
C GLY A 106 4.77 -3.66 -8.18
N VAL A 107 5.14 -2.40 -7.94
CA VAL A 107 6.46 -2.04 -7.40
C VAL A 107 6.66 -2.54 -5.97
N LEU A 108 5.58 -2.58 -5.17
CA LEU A 108 5.62 -3.12 -3.81
C LEU A 108 5.91 -4.61 -3.81
N LEU A 109 5.31 -5.36 -4.73
CA LEU A 109 5.56 -6.80 -4.87
C LEU A 109 6.99 -7.08 -5.32
N ALA A 110 7.51 -6.29 -6.25
CA ALA A 110 8.90 -6.40 -6.71
C ALA A 110 9.92 -6.06 -5.62
N ASP A 111 9.61 -5.08 -4.76
CA ASP A 111 10.50 -4.68 -3.65
C ASP A 111 10.55 -5.72 -2.52
N LEU A 112 9.52 -6.53 -2.37
CA LEU A 112 9.46 -7.58 -1.36
C LEU A 112 10.21 -8.87 -1.77
N ASP A 113 10.82 -8.92 -2.97
CA ASP A 113 11.50 -10.11 -3.52
C ASP A 113 10.67 -11.41 -3.31
N LEU A 114 9.36 -11.30 -3.50
CA LEU A 114 8.47 -12.45 -3.45
C LEU A 114 8.62 -13.24 -4.77
N GLU A 115 9.72 -13.99 -4.88
CA GLU A 115 9.89 -15.03 -5.86
C GLU A 115 9.06 -16.30 -5.49
#